data_b144d876f3d65ded444ec9e39a1d5b54
#
_entry.id   b144d876f3d65ded444ec9e39a1d5b54
#
_cell.length_a   1.000
_cell.length_b   1.000
_cell.length_c   1.000
_cell.angle_alpha   90.00
_cell.angle_beta   90.00
_cell.angle_gamma   90.00
#
_symmetry.space_group_name_H-M   'P 1'
#
loop_
_entity.id
_entity.type
_entity.pdbx_description
1 polymer ?
#
loop_
_entity_poly.entity_id
_entity_poly.type
_entity_poly.pdbx_seq_one_letter_code
_entity_poly.pdbx_strand_id
1 'polypeptide(L)'
;MKLKTIRWAKGLTQEEAASLLGITRRTYAKYENDESRWYDLMYKFMCQVLEQYGYVDEEHGLLSIEKIKEVCESIFKEYNIECAYLVGSYAKGEENETSNVDIFVLVREDNYNLDEMVEILRENLKKKINLLDILNLKNNIDLVQDVLRDGIKIYVHGEK
;
A
#
# COMPACT_ATOMS: atom_id res chain seq x y z
N MET A 1 -5.97 23.51 -8.11
CA MET A 1 -4.55 23.42 -7.73
C MET A 1 -3.72 23.43 -9.01
N LYS A 2 -2.56 24.04 -8.99
CA LYS A 2 -1.71 24.16 -10.19
C LYS A 2 -0.97 22.84 -10.48
N LEU A 3 -0.82 22.50 -11.74
CA LEU A 3 -0.16 21.25 -12.18
C LEU A 3 1.23 21.05 -11.53
N LYS A 4 2.01 22.12 -11.44
CA LYS A 4 3.32 22.12 -10.77
C LYS A 4 3.23 21.74 -9.28
N THR A 5 2.24 22.28 -8.58
CA THR A 5 2.03 22.00 -7.15
C THR A 5 1.64 20.54 -6.93
N ILE A 6 0.76 19.99 -7.79
CA ILE A 6 0.35 18.58 -7.76
C ILE A 6 1.58 17.69 -7.99
N ARG A 7 2.36 17.97 -9.02
CA ARG A 7 3.57 17.21 -9.35
C ARG A 7 4.56 17.17 -8.18
N TRP A 8 4.82 18.33 -7.57
CA TRP A 8 5.73 18.42 -6.41
C TRP A 8 5.20 17.63 -5.21
N ALA A 9 3.90 17.74 -4.92
CA ALA A 9 3.26 17.00 -3.85
C ALA A 9 3.37 15.46 -4.05
N LYS A 10 3.46 15.02 -5.31
CA LYS A 10 3.63 13.61 -5.67
C LYS A 10 5.10 13.18 -5.80
N GLY A 11 6.04 14.10 -5.56
CA GLY A 11 7.48 13.82 -5.67
C GLY A 11 7.96 13.51 -7.07
N LEU A 12 7.23 13.94 -8.11
CA LEU A 12 7.53 13.62 -9.50
C LEU A 12 8.40 14.69 -10.16
N THR A 13 9.33 14.26 -11.00
CA THR A 13 10.02 15.12 -11.97
C THR A 13 9.10 15.43 -13.15
N GLN A 14 9.43 16.44 -13.95
CA GLN A 14 8.68 16.73 -15.19
C GLN A 14 8.74 15.56 -16.19
N GLU A 15 9.85 14.84 -16.23
CA GLU A 15 10.04 13.65 -17.08
C GLU A 15 9.08 12.54 -16.68
N GLU A 16 9.02 12.23 -15.38
CA GLU A 16 8.14 11.18 -14.84
C GLU A 16 6.66 11.54 -15.03
N ALA A 17 6.29 12.79 -14.76
CA ALA A 17 4.92 13.26 -14.99
C ALA A 17 4.52 13.20 -16.47
N ALA A 18 5.41 13.58 -17.36
CA ALA A 18 5.19 13.49 -18.80
C ALA A 18 5.01 12.03 -19.24
N SER A 19 5.85 11.13 -18.72
CA SER A 19 5.77 9.69 -19.01
C SER A 19 4.43 9.10 -18.58
N LEU A 20 3.95 9.45 -17.39
CA LEU A 20 2.64 9.02 -16.88
C LEU A 20 1.48 9.47 -17.79
N LEU A 21 1.63 10.65 -18.41
CA LEU A 21 0.62 11.23 -19.29
C LEU A 21 0.76 10.80 -20.75
N GLY A 22 1.81 10.03 -21.09
CA GLY A 22 2.09 9.61 -22.47
C GLY A 22 2.50 10.75 -23.40
N ILE A 23 3.08 11.83 -22.87
CA ILE A 23 3.51 13.00 -23.61
C ILE A 23 5.02 13.25 -23.43
N THR A 24 5.60 14.15 -24.24
CA THR A 24 7.00 14.53 -24.08
C THR A 24 7.18 15.49 -22.91
N ARG A 25 8.35 15.48 -22.27
CA ARG A 25 8.70 16.45 -21.22
C ARG A 25 8.51 17.90 -21.71
N ARG A 26 8.86 18.17 -22.95
CA ARG A 26 8.71 19.51 -23.56
C ARG A 26 7.25 19.95 -23.60
N THR A 27 6.37 19.06 -24.01
CA THR A 27 4.91 19.30 -24.02
C THR A 27 4.39 19.52 -22.61
N TYR A 28 4.80 18.68 -21.66
CA TYR A 28 4.43 18.81 -20.25
C TYR A 28 4.86 20.18 -19.69
N ALA A 29 6.12 20.57 -19.87
CA ALA A 29 6.65 21.85 -19.39
C ALA A 29 5.90 23.05 -19.96
N LYS A 30 5.43 22.96 -21.19
CA LYS A 30 4.61 23.99 -21.82
C LYS A 30 3.29 24.22 -21.05
N TYR A 31 2.59 23.13 -20.71
CA TYR A 31 1.35 23.21 -19.93
C TYR A 31 1.62 23.71 -18.49
N GLU A 32 2.68 23.26 -17.86
CA GLU A 32 3.03 23.66 -16.48
C GLU A 32 3.36 25.14 -16.36
N ASN A 33 4.01 25.73 -17.37
CA ASN A 33 4.52 27.09 -17.32
C ASN A 33 3.67 28.15 -18.05
N ASP A 34 2.70 27.73 -18.85
CA ASP A 34 1.86 28.65 -19.66
C ASP A 34 0.49 28.87 -19.00
N GLU A 35 0.33 29.99 -18.31
CA GLU A 35 -0.90 30.31 -17.59
C GLU A 35 -2.14 30.40 -18.50
N SER A 36 -1.96 30.72 -19.78
CA SER A 36 -3.07 30.79 -20.73
C SER A 36 -3.75 29.41 -20.95
N ARG A 37 -3.05 28.32 -20.62
CA ARG A 37 -3.53 26.96 -20.80
C ARG A 37 -4.21 26.36 -19.57
N TRP A 38 -4.19 27.06 -18.43
CA TRP A 38 -4.71 26.50 -17.17
C TRP A 38 -6.23 26.25 -17.19
N TYR A 39 -6.93 26.80 -18.15
CA TYR A 39 -8.37 26.56 -18.33
C TYR A 39 -8.67 25.51 -19.40
N ASP A 40 -7.65 25.03 -20.12
CA ASP A 40 -7.81 24.01 -21.16
C ASP A 40 -8.28 22.68 -20.55
N LEU A 41 -9.09 21.96 -21.32
CA LEU A 41 -9.55 20.63 -20.94
C LEU A 41 -8.36 19.67 -20.69
N MET A 42 -7.33 19.75 -21.55
CA MET A 42 -6.11 18.95 -21.41
C MET A 42 -5.39 19.24 -20.09
N TYR A 43 -5.27 20.51 -19.71
CA TYR A 43 -4.66 20.88 -18.44
C TYR A 43 -5.40 20.28 -17.25
N LYS A 44 -6.75 20.39 -17.27
CA LYS A 44 -7.60 19.80 -16.20
C LYS A 44 -7.44 18.29 -16.15
N PHE A 45 -7.40 17.64 -17.30
CA PHE A 45 -7.16 16.19 -17.40
C PHE A 45 -5.79 15.80 -16.82
N MET A 46 -4.73 16.54 -17.17
CA MET A 46 -3.39 16.31 -16.62
C MET A 46 -3.36 16.45 -15.11
N CYS A 47 -4.00 17.47 -14.55
CA CYS A 47 -4.13 17.64 -13.10
C CYS A 47 -4.83 16.44 -12.47
N GLN A 48 -5.94 16.01 -13.03
CA GLN A 48 -6.71 14.88 -12.54
C GLN A 48 -5.89 13.57 -12.52
N VAL A 49 -5.17 13.29 -13.59
CA VAL A 49 -4.32 12.08 -13.68
C VAL A 49 -3.22 12.12 -12.62
N LEU A 50 -2.55 13.26 -12.45
CA LEU A 50 -1.49 13.39 -11.45
C LEU A 50 -2.02 13.38 -10.01
N GLU A 51 -3.20 13.91 -9.75
CA GLU A 51 -3.84 13.84 -8.42
C GLU A 51 -4.12 12.39 -8.02
N GLN A 52 -4.52 11.56 -8.98
CA GLN A 52 -4.78 10.14 -8.76
C GLN A 52 -3.51 9.29 -8.67
N TYR A 53 -2.37 9.82 -9.10
CA TYR A 53 -1.11 9.08 -9.06
C TYR A 53 -0.74 8.68 -7.63
N GLY A 54 -0.42 7.40 -7.44
CA GLY A 54 -0.09 6.86 -6.13
C GLY A 54 -1.31 6.68 -5.22
N TYR A 55 -2.53 6.90 -5.74
CA TYR A 55 -3.74 6.60 -4.99
C TYR A 55 -3.87 5.10 -4.77
N VAL A 56 -4.10 4.72 -3.52
CA VAL A 56 -4.29 3.33 -3.13
C VAL A 56 -5.67 3.16 -2.50
N ASP A 57 -6.44 2.23 -3.03
CA ASP A 57 -7.66 1.71 -2.45
C ASP A 57 -7.78 0.20 -2.71
N GLU A 58 -8.91 -0.40 -2.42
CA GLU A 58 -9.09 -1.85 -2.58
C GLU A 58 -9.01 -2.33 -4.04
N GLU A 59 -9.23 -1.45 -5.00
CA GLU A 59 -9.23 -1.75 -6.43
C GLU A 59 -8.06 -1.15 -7.19
N HIS A 60 -7.36 -0.19 -6.60
CA HIS A 60 -6.31 0.59 -7.27
C HIS A 60 -5.04 0.70 -6.44
N GLY A 61 -3.92 0.71 -7.13
CA GLY A 61 -2.61 0.94 -6.54
C GLY A 61 -2.04 -0.26 -5.80
N LEU A 62 -0.73 -0.21 -5.59
CA LEU A 62 0.04 -1.22 -4.89
C LEU A 62 0.68 -0.62 -3.64
N LEU A 63 0.78 -1.41 -2.59
CA LEU A 63 1.55 -1.07 -1.39
C LEU A 63 2.97 -1.60 -1.53
N SER A 64 3.94 -0.86 -0.99
CA SER A 64 5.28 -1.40 -0.78
C SER A 64 5.30 -2.27 0.49
N ILE A 65 6.22 -3.21 0.55
CA ILE A 65 6.44 -4.03 1.76
C ILE A 65 6.85 -3.13 2.92
N GLU A 66 7.66 -2.10 2.67
CA GLU A 66 8.08 -1.12 3.68
C GLU A 66 6.88 -0.37 4.27
N LYS A 67 5.91 0.02 3.44
CA LYS A 67 4.68 0.69 3.92
C LYS A 67 3.84 -0.24 4.77
N ILE A 68 3.67 -1.49 4.35
CA ILE A 68 2.94 -2.50 5.11
C ILE A 68 3.63 -2.72 6.47
N LYS A 69 4.93 -2.88 6.47
CA LYS A 69 5.75 -3.06 7.68
C LYS A 69 5.61 -1.89 8.64
N GLU A 70 5.75 -0.65 8.15
CA GLU A 70 5.63 0.57 8.94
C GLU A 70 4.28 0.68 9.63
N VAL A 71 3.19 0.48 8.89
CA VAL A 71 1.82 0.55 9.41
C VAL A 71 1.57 -0.56 10.43
N CYS A 72 1.94 -1.79 10.12
CA CYS A 72 1.78 -2.94 11.02
C CYS A 72 2.57 -2.74 12.33
N GLU A 73 3.79 -2.26 12.23
CA GLU A 73 4.65 -1.97 13.38
C GLU A 73 4.00 -0.97 14.34
N SER A 74 3.44 0.12 13.79
CA SER A 74 2.75 1.15 14.59
C SER A 74 1.48 0.65 15.26
N ILE A 75 0.74 -0.26 14.61
CA ILE A 75 -0.53 -0.80 15.14
C ILE A 75 -0.26 -1.96 16.12
N PHE A 76 0.60 -2.90 15.76
CA PHE A 76 0.83 -4.10 16.57
C PHE A 76 1.52 -3.83 17.91
N LYS A 77 2.19 -2.70 18.05
CA LYS A 77 2.70 -2.25 19.35
C LYS A 77 1.61 -2.07 20.42
N GLU A 78 0.43 -1.65 19.99
CA GLU A 78 -0.71 -1.38 20.86
C GLU A 78 -1.48 -2.64 21.23
N TYR A 79 -1.17 -3.76 20.59
CA TYR A 79 -1.76 -5.07 20.83
C TYR A 79 -0.71 -6.07 21.28
N ASN A 80 -1.14 -7.14 21.96
CA ASN A 80 -0.25 -8.19 22.45
C ASN A 80 0.16 -9.17 21.35
N ILE A 81 0.79 -8.66 20.30
CA ILE A 81 1.29 -9.45 19.18
C ILE A 81 2.75 -9.84 19.44
N GLU A 82 3.05 -11.13 19.36
CA GLU A 82 4.42 -11.64 19.48
C GLU A 82 5.24 -11.37 18.22
N CYS A 83 4.68 -11.76 17.07
CA CYS A 83 5.27 -11.52 15.77
C CYS A 83 4.21 -11.55 14.68
N ALA A 84 4.55 -11.00 13.51
CA ALA A 84 3.69 -11.03 12.34
C ALA A 84 4.51 -11.28 11.08
N TYR A 85 3.90 -12.01 10.15
CA TYR A 85 4.47 -12.34 8.85
C TYR A 85 3.53 -11.91 7.74
N LEU A 86 4.07 -11.22 6.74
CA LEU A 86 3.38 -10.99 5.47
C LEU A 86 3.40 -12.30 4.68
N VAL A 87 2.24 -12.74 4.22
CA VAL A 87 2.07 -13.96 3.44
C VAL A 87 1.26 -13.67 2.18
N GLY A 88 0.98 -14.68 1.36
CA GLY A 88 0.17 -14.53 0.16
C GLY A 88 0.87 -13.78 -0.97
N SER A 89 0.08 -13.12 -1.82
CA SER A 89 0.58 -12.51 -3.06
C SER A 89 1.63 -11.43 -2.84
N TYR A 90 1.46 -10.58 -1.83
CA TYR A 90 2.45 -9.54 -1.51
C TYR A 90 3.80 -10.13 -1.07
N ALA A 91 3.79 -11.23 -0.33
CA ALA A 91 5.02 -11.90 0.07
C ALA A 91 5.72 -12.58 -1.11
N LYS A 92 4.95 -13.11 -2.05
CA LYS A 92 5.46 -13.82 -3.25
C LYS A 92 5.88 -12.89 -4.38
N GLY A 93 5.59 -11.59 -4.30
CA GLY A 93 5.82 -10.65 -5.39
C GLY A 93 4.84 -10.82 -6.56
N GLU A 94 3.69 -11.41 -6.32
CA GLU A 94 2.63 -11.69 -7.31
C GLU A 94 1.40 -10.79 -7.14
N GLU A 95 1.52 -9.74 -6.32
CA GLU A 95 0.43 -8.82 -6.03
C GLU A 95 0.01 -8.02 -7.26
N ASN A 96 -1.28 -7.71 -7.30
CA ASN A 96 -1.88 -6.77 -8.26
C ASN A 96 -2.74 -5.75 -7.51
N GLU A 97 -3.33 -4.81 -8.23
CA GLU A 97 -4.09 -3.69 -7.63
C GLU A 97 -5.28 -4.13 -6.78
N THR A 98 -5.84 -5.32 -7.04
CA THR A 98 -6.97 -5.87 -6.28
C THR A 98 -6.56 -6.90 -5.23
N SER A 99 -5.27 -7.18 -5.07
CA SER A 99 -4.79 -8.15 -4.08
C SER A 99 -5.07 -7.70 -2.66
N ASN A 100 -5.51 -8.65 -1.83
CA ASN A 100 -5.61 -8.46 -0.38
C ASN A 100 -4.22 -8.49 0.25
N VAL A 101 -4.11 -7.91 1.43
CA VAL A 101 -2.90 -8.03 2.26
C VAL A 101 -3.15 -9.15 3.26
N ASP A 102 -2.40 -10.23 3.13
CA ASP A 102 -2.53 -11.42 3.98
C ASP A 102 -1.41 -11.38 5.04
N ILE A 103 -1.81 -11.33 6.31
CA ILE A 103 -0.89 -11.23 7.43
C ILE A 103 -1.17 -12.36 8.44
N PHE A 104 -0.15 -13.14 8.74
CA PHE A 104 -0.19 -14.10 9.85
C PHE A 104 0.34 -13.42 11.12
N VAL A 105 -0.43 -13.53 12.20
CA VAL A 105 -0.04 -13.00 13.51
C VAL A 105 0.02 -14.10 14.56
N LEU A 106 1.05 -14.04 15.41
CA LEU A 106 1.13 -14.84 16.62
C LEU A 106 0.80 -13.93 17.81
N VAL A 107 -0.30 -14.20 18.49
CA VAL A 107 -0.80 -13.41 19.60
C VAL A 107 -0.28 -13.96 20.92
N ARG A 108 0.11 -13.08 21.83
CA ARG A 108 0.67 -13.44 23.15
C ARG A 108 -0.36 -13.84 24.19
N GLU A 109 -1.61 -13.45 24.01
CA GLU A 109 -2.72 -13.70 24.93
C GLU A 109 -3.88 -14.38 24.21
N ASP A 110 -4.63 -15.19 24.95
CA ASP A 110 -5.75 -15.94 24.39
C ASP A 110 -6.98 -15.09 24.11
N ASN A 111 -7.08 -13.90 24.71
CA ASN A 111 -8.24 -13.01 24.58
C ASN A 111 -7.87 -11.78 23.73
N TYR A 112 -8.12 -11.86 22.44
CA TYR A 112 -7.81 -10.81 21.49
C TYR A 112 -8.94 -10.64 20.46
N ASN A 113 -9.01 -9.44 19.90
CA ASN A 113 -10.01 -9.08 18.89
C ASN A 113 -9.34 -8.84 17.53
N LEU A 114 -9.32 -9.86 16.68
CA LEU A 114 -8.77 -9.77 15.32
C LEU A 114 -9.61 -8.83 14.45
N ASP A 115 -10.92 -8.78 14.62
CA ASP A 115 -11.80 -7.96 13.78
C ASP A 115 -11.49 -6.47 13.94
N GLU A 116 -11.21 -6.02 15.16
CA GLU A 116 -10.79 -4.65 15.40
C GLU A 116 -9.46 -4.33 14.69
N MET A 117 -8.48 -5.22 14.81
CA MET A 117 -7.19 -5.05 14.13
C MET A 117 -7.34 -5.01 12.61
N VAL A 118 -8.18 -5.86 12.04
CA VAL A 118 -8.48 -5.89 10.61
C VAL A 118 -9.00 -4.53 10.14
N GLU A 119 -9.98 -3.95 10.86
CA GLU A 119 -10.54 -2.64 10.48
C GLU A 119 -9.51 -1.52 10.57
N ILE A 120 -8.69 -1.50 11.61
CA ILE A 120 -7.64 -0.49 11.76
C ILE A 120 -6.59 -0.61 10.65
N LEU A 121 -6.15 -1.83 10.34
CA LEU A 121 -5.22 -2.10 9.26
C LEU A 121 -5.80 -1.69 7.90
N ARG A 122 -7.07 -2.04 7.65
CA ARG A 122 -7.78 -1.69 6.43
C ARG A 122 -7.86 -0.18 6.22
N GLU A 123 -8.19 0.58 7.26
CA GLU A 123 -8.24 2.05 7.22
C GLU A 123 -6.88 2.67 6.90
N ASN A 124 -5.80 2.11 7.43
CA ASN A 124 -4.46 2.66 7.26
C ASN A 124 -3.77 2.20 5.97
N LEU A 125 -4.00 0.97 5.54
CA LEU A 125 -3.40 0.40 4.32
C LEU A 125 -4.28 0.59 3.08
N LYS A 126 -5.57 0.89 3.25
CA LYS A 126 -6.54 1.07 2.14
C LYS A 126 -6.72 -0.17 1.27
N LYS A 127 -6.43 -1.34 1.82
CA LYS A 127 -6.61 -2.65 1.18
C LYS A 127 -7.41 -3.57 2.09
N LYS A 128 -8.08 -4.56 1.50
CA LYS A 128 -8.68 -5.65 2.26
C LYS A 128 -7.59 -6.43 2.96
N ILE A 129 -7.81 -6.73 4.23
CA ILE A 129 -6.85 -7.41 5.09
C ILE A 129 -7.39 -8.78 5.46
N ASN A 130 -6.61 -9.82 5.23
CA ASN A 130 -6.82 -11.14 5.78
C ASN A 130 -5.84 -11.34 6.94
N LEU A 131 -6.35 -11.34 8.15
CA LEU A 131 -5.54 -11.56 9.34
C LEU A 131 -5.73 -13.01 9.80
N LEU A 132 -4.64 -13.75 9.80
CA LEU A 132 -4.60 -15.18 10.09
C LEU A 132 -3.88 -15.40 11.41
N ASP A 133 -4.36 -16.30 12.23
CA ASP A 133 -3.75 -16.68 13.50
C ASP A 133 -3.35 -18.16 13.53
N ILE A 134 -2.84 -18.62 14.66
CA ILE A 134 -2.38 -20.01 14.83
C ILE A 134 -3.52 -21.03 14.61
N LEU A 135 -4.76 -20.67 14.87
CA LEU A 135 -5.90 -21.55 14.64
C LEU A 135 -6.14 -21.80 13.14
N ASN A 136 -5.81 -20.82 12.30
CA ASN A 136 -5.87 -20.96 10.84
C ASN A 136 -4.81 -21.90 10.29
N LEU A 137 -3.67 -22.07 10.99
CA LEU A 137 -2.62 -23.01 10.61
C LEU A 137 -2.99 -24.46 10.92
N LYS A 138 -3.85 -24.68 11.91
CA LYS A 138 -4.25 -26.01 12.34
C LYS A 138 -4.97 -26.74 11.19
N ASN A 139 -4.46 -27.91 10.81
CA ASN A 139 -4.96 -28.71 9.71
C ASN A 139 -4.91 -28.03 8.32
N ASN A 140 -4.08 -26.98 8.18
CA ASN A 140 -3.88 -26.31 6.91
C ASN A 140 -2.39 -26.33 6.53
N ILE A 141 -1.96 -27.44 5.98
CA ILE A 141 -0.54 -27.69 5.61
C ILE A 141 -0.09 -26.69 4.54
N ASP A 142 -0.94 -26.36 3.59
CA ASP A 142 -0.59 -25.42 2.51
C ASP A 142 -0.28 -24.03 3.06
N LEU A 143 -1.07 -23.55 4.03
CA LEU A 143 -0.81 -22.28 4.69
C LEU A 143 0.50 -22.30 5.50
N VAL A 144 0.76 -23.40 6.21
CA VAL A 144 2.02 -23.57 6.95
C VAL A 144 3.21 -23.51 5.99
N GLN A 145 3.13 -24.20 4.86
CA GLN A 145 4.17 -24.18 3.84
C GLN A 145 4.38 -22.79 3.26
N ASP A 146 3.31 -22.06 2.98
CA ASP A 146 3.38 -20.68 2.47
C ASP A 146 4.08 -19.75 3.47
N VAL A 147 3.75 -19.83 4.76
CA VAL A 147 4.39 -19.03 5.81
C VAL A 147 5.88 -19.35 5.90
N LEU A 148 6.25 -20.63 5.91
CA LEU A 148 7.64 -21.05 6.06
C LEU A 148 8.49 -20.76 4.82
N ARG A 149 7.93 -20.88 3.63
CA ARG A 149 8.67 -20.70 2.37
C ARG A 149 8.75 -19.22 1.96
N ASP A 150 7.61 -18.53 1.96
CA ASP A 150 7.47 -17.21 1.35
C ASP A 150 7.19 -16.08 2.38
N GLY A 151 6.88 -16.42 3.63
CA GLY A 151 6.52 -15.45 4.66
C GLY A 151 7.65 -14.44 4.93
N ILE A 152 7.30 -13.17 4.97
CA ILE A 152 8.20 -12.06 5.28
C ILE A 152 7.87 -11.55 6.67
N LYS A 153 8.84 -11.61 7.58
CA LYS A 153 8.67 -11.08 8.94
C LYS A 153 8.53 -9.57 8.89
N ILE A 154 7.40 -9.04 9.34
CA ILE A 154 7.09 -7.62 9.33
C ILE A 154 7.01 -7.00 10.73
N TYR A 155 6.92 -7.80 11.77
CA TYR A 155 6.88 -7.33 13.16
C TYR A 155 7.39 -8.38 14.12
N VAL A 156 8.15 -7.94 15.13
CA VAL A 156 8.56 -8.75 16.28
C VAL A 156 8.49 -7.88 17.53
N HIS A 157 7.85 -8.39 18.58
CA HIS A 157 7.73 -7.68 19.85
C HIS A 157 9.10 -7.43 20.47
N GLY A 158 9.37 -6.19 20.87
CA GLY A 158 10.62 -5.80 21.52
C GLY A 158 11.81 -5.62 20.60
N GLU A 159 11.70 -5.90 19.30
CA GLU A 159 12.72 -5.61 18.30
C GLU A 159 12.56 -4.16 17.81
N LYS A 160 13.67 -3.44 17.76
CA LYS A 160 13.71 -2.05 17.27
C LYS A 160 14.12 -1.97 15.81
#